data_88826f0ed78e11e764e23b60f1b07a92
#
_entry.id   88826f0ed78e11e764e23b60f1b07a92
#
_cell.length_a   1.000
_cell.length_b   1.000
_cell.length_c   1.000
_cell.angle_alpha   90.00
_cell.angle_beta   90.00
_cell.angle_gamma   90.00
#
_symmetry.space_group_name_H-M   'P 1'
#
loop_
_entity.id
_entity.type
_entity.pdbx_description
1 polymer ?
#
loop_
_entity_poly.entity_id
_entity_poly.type
_entity_poly.pdbx_seq_one_letter_code
_entity_poly.pdbx_strand_id
1 'polypeptide(L)'
;LVFNLSGGPLNSVAGYVFVPMQKGINNAGSWISGKANDFQTLGEVLKENKKLQNQVDDLTNQLNVTKLEQYELDNYRELLDLDDKYSGYQKVAANVIAMDGTNWFSSFTIDKGSKEGIKKGMNVIAGSGLVGIVTDVGPNFAKVRSIIDDSSNVSSMVLTTKDNFNVGGSLKSMNQDKVLPFTELRDEDDKVKVGDPVVTSYV
;
A
#
# COMPACT_ATOMS: atom_id res chain seq x y z
N LEU A 1 -12.89 -0.40 -13.66
CA LEU A 1 -12.03 -1.37 -12.94
C LEU A 1 -12.82 -2.66 -12.81
N VAL A 2 -12.47 -3.66 -13.62
CA VAL A 2 -13.06 -5.01 -13.53
C VAL A 2 -12.18 -5.79 -12.55
N PHE A 3 -12.65 -5.96 -11.32
CA PHE A 3 -12.04 -6.91 -10.39
C PHE A 3 -12.38 -8.34 -10.81
N ASN A 4 -11.38 -9.07 -11.31
CA ASN A 4 -11.48 -10.49 -11.54
C ASN A 4 -11.32 -11.23 -10.19
N LEU A 5 -12.44 -11.54 -9.53
CA LEU A 5 -12.48 -12.32 -8.29
C LEU A 5 -12.50 -13.83 -8.59
N SER A 6 -11.55 -14.31 -9.37
CA SER A 6 -11.36 -15.74 -9.55
C SER A 6 -10.27 -16.23 -8.58
N GLY A 7 -10.66 -16.84 -7.46
CA GLY A 7 -9.74 -17.64 -6.66
C GLY A 7 -9.67 -17.37 -5.14
N GLY A 8 -10.73 -16.86 -4.51
CA GLY A 8 -10.76 -16.78 -3.04
C GLY A 8 -11.41 -18.02 -2.38
N PRO A 9 -11.06 -18.35 -1.11
CA PRO A 9 -11.61 -19.49 -0.37
C PRO A 9 -13.13 -19.47 -0.21
N LEU A 10 -13.79 -18.32 -0.43
CA LEU A 10 -15.24 -18.17 -0.39
C LEU A 10 -15.95 -18.82 -1.60
N ASN A 11 -15.27 -18.93 -2.76
CA ASN A 11 -15.84 -19.62 -3.93
C ASN A 11 -15.93 -21.15 -3.73
N SER A 12 -15.04 -21.73 -2.92
CA SER A 12 -15.09 -23.16 -2.62
C SER A 12 -16.21 -23.50 -1.63
N VAL A 13 -16.54 -22.62 -0.70
CA VAL A 13 -17.65 -22.81 0.27
C VAL A 13 -18.99 -22.66 -0.43
N ALA A 14 -19.15 -21.68 -1.33
CA ALA A 14 -20.37 -21.53 -2.13
C ALA A 14 -20.62 -22.75 -3.03
N GLY A 15 -19.57 -23.34 -3.63
CA GLY A 15 -19.68 -24.55 -4.42
C GLY A 15 -20.09 -25.79 -3.63
N TYR A 16 -19.64 -25.92 -2.37
CA TYR A 16 -19.98 -27.06 -1.52
C TYR A 16 -21.41 -27.03 -0.99
N VAL A 17 -21.99 -25.85 -0.80
CA VAL A 17 -23.36 -25.71 -0.29
C VAL A 17 -24.40 -25.65 -1.43
N PHE A 18 -24.08 -25.02 -2.56
CA PHE A 18 -25.03 -24.77 -3.65
C PHE A 18 -25.17 -25.97 -4.63
N VAL A 19 -24.10 -26.71 -4.91
CA VAL A 19 -24.13 -27.82 -5.89
C VAL A 19 -24.91 -29.05 -5.41
N PRO A 20 -24.87 -29.48 -4.12
CA PRO A 20 -25.72 -30.55 -3.63
C PRO A 20 -27.20 -30.18 -3.62
N MET A 21 -27.53 -28.88 -3.45
CA MET A 21 -28.91 -28.42 -3.40
C MET A 21 -29.58 -28.45 -4.80
N GLN A 22 -28.86 -28.12 -5.87
CA GLN A 22 -29.37 -28.23 -7.24
C GLN A 22 -29.58 -29.68 -7.70
N LYS A 23 -28.74 -30.63 -7.25
CA LYS A 23 -28.93 -32.04 -7.54
C LYS A 23 -30.10 -32.68 -6.79
N GLY A 24 -30.42 -32.17 -5.59
CA GLY A 24 -31.57 -32.58 -4.80
C GLY A 24 -32.92 -32.19 -5.41
N ILE A 25 -32.99 -31.03 -6.05
CA ILE A 25 -34.25 -30.51 -6.66
C ILE A 25 -34.65 -31.29 -7.93
N ASN A 26 -33.69 -31.76 -8.71
CA ASN A 26 -33.99 -32.50 -9.95
C ASN A 26 -34.52 -33.92 -9.70
N ASN A 27 -34.28 -34.52 -8.54
CA ASN A 27 -34.79 -35.86 -8.19
C ASN A 27 -36.08 -35.84 -7.35
N ALA A 28 -36.56 -34.66 -6.92
CA ALA A 28 -37.72 -34.54 -6.04
C ALA A 28 -39.05 -34.54 -6.79
N GLY A 29 -39.08 -34.66 -8.11
CA GLY A 29 -40.32 -34.66 -8.92
C GLY A 29 -41.25 -35.83 -8.70
N SER A 30 -40.81 -36.90 -8.02
CA SER A 30 -41.65 -38.09 -7.76
C SER A 30 -42.11 -38.25 -6.29
N TRP A 31 -41.76 -37.31 -5.40
CA TRP A 31 -42.05 -37.43 -3.94
C TRP A 31 -43.08 -36.44 -3.40
N ILE A 32 -43.75 -35.67 -4.27
CA ILE A 32 -44.51 -34.47 -3.91
C ILE A 32 -45.97 -34.71 -3.52
N SER A 33 -46.44 -35.93 -3.38
CA SER A 33 -47.86 -36.15 -3.06
C SER A 33 -48.20 -36.24 -1.56
N GLY A 34 -47.29 -35.87 -0.64
CA GLY A 34 -47.59 -36.09 0.79
C GLY A 34 -47.23 -35.01 1.81
N LYS A 35 -46.49 -33.90 1.41
CA LYS A 35 -45.89 -33.02 2.43
C LYS A 35 -46.00 -31.53 2.13
N ALA A 36 -47.17 -30.97 2.25
CA ALA A 36 -47.38 -29.50 2.20
C ALA A 36 -46.59 -28.73 3.29
N ASN A 37 -46.33 -29.35 4.46
CA ASN A 37 -45.54 -28.76 5.54
C ASN A 37 -44.03 -28.62 5.23
N ASP A 38 -43.47 -29.53 4.43
CA ASP A 38 -42.03 -29.49 4.12
C ASP A 38 -41.70 -28.33 3.15
N PHE A 39 -42.65 -27.88 2.34
CA PHE A 39 -42.49 -26.74 1.44
C PHE A 39 -42.50 -25.39 2.17
N GLN A 40 -43.26 -25.24 3.26
CA GLN A 40 -43.20 -24.05 4.10
C GLN A 40 -41.83 -23.94 4.77
N THR A 41 -41.31 -25.02 5.33
CA THR A 41 -40.01 -25.07 5.98
C THR A 41 -38.87 -24.77 4.98
N LEU A 42 -38.96 -25.28 3.76
CA LEU A 42 -37.98 -24.98 2.72
C LEU A 42 -37.99 -23.48 2.32
N GLY A 43 -39.20 -22.90 2.20
CA GLY A 43 -39.36 -21.48 1.91
C GLY A 43 -38.80 -20.58 3.04
N GLU A 44 -38.99 -20.96 4.28
CA GLU A 44 -38.47 -20.27 5.45
C GLU A 44 -36.89 -20.37 5.49
N VAL A 45 -36.34 -21.57 5.28
CA VAL A 45 -34.89 -21.78 5.23
C VAL A 45 -34.25 -20.98 4.10
N LEU A 46 -34.86 -20.93 2.93
CA LEU A 46 -34.35 -20.11 1.80
C LEU A 46 -34.41 -18.62 2.10
N LYS A 47 -35.49 -18.17 2.77
CA LYS A 47 -35.61 -16.77 3.18
C LYS A 47 -34.59 -16.39 4.25
N GLU A 48 -34.37 -17.28 5.22
CA GLU A 48 -33.39 -17.09 6.27
C GLU A 48 -31.95 -17.12 5.71
N ASN A 49 -31.66 -18.05 4.78
CA ASN A 49 -30.37 -18.11 4.10
C ASN A 49 -30.09 -16.81 3.32
N LYS A 50 -31.07 -16.29 2.58
CA LYS A 50 -30.95 -15.01 1.89
C LYS A 50 -30.75 -13.84 2.86
N LYS A 51 -31.43 -13.86 4.01
CA LYS A 51 -31.25 -12.85 5.06
C LYS A 51 -29.83 -12.91 5.65
N LEU A 52 -29.37 -14.11 5.97
CA LEU A 52 -28.01 -14.32 6.48
C LEU A 52 -26.95 -13.88 5.46
N GLN A 53 -27.15 -14.19 4.17
CA GLN A 53 -26.26 -13.74 3.11
C GLN A 53 -26.19 -12.22 3.04
N ASN A 54 -27.33 -11.53 3.08
CA ASN A 54 -27.38 -10.08 3.10
C ASN A 54 -26.68 -9.49 4.34
N GLN A 55 -26.81 -10.14 5.50
CA GLN A 55 -26.11 -9.74 6.72
C GLN A 55 -24.58 -9.92 6.61
N VAL A 56 -24.15 -11.03 6.01
CA VAL A 56 -22.71 -11.26 5.74
C VAL A 56 -22.17 -10.21 4.79
N ASP A 57 -22.90 -9.87 3.73
CA ASP A 57 -22.49 -8.84 2.77
C ASP A 57 -22.41 -7.45 3.43
N ASP A 58 -23.39 -7.10 4.27
CA ASP A 58 -23.43 -5.84 5.03
C ASP A 58 -22.28 -5.76 6.03
N LEU A 59 -22.09 -6.82 6.83
CA LEU A 59 -20.95 -6.90 7.77
C LEU A 59 -19.59 -6.84 7.07
N THR A 60 -19.47 -7.46 5.89
CA THR A 60 -18.26 -7.40 5.09
C THR A 60 -17.97 -5.98 4.60
N ASN A 61 -19.03 -5.27 4.17
CA ASN A 61 -18.90 -3.88 3.75
C ASN A 61 -18.50 -2.97 4.94
N GLN A 62 -19.14 -3.15 6.10
CA GLN A 62 -18.79 -2.39 7.32
C GLN A 62 -17.34 -2.66 7.74
N LEU A 63 -16.90 -3.91 7.68
CA LEU A 63 -15.52 -4.29 8.00
C LEU A 63 -14.51 -3.65 7.04
N ASN A 64 -14.83 -3.57 5.76
CA ASN A 64 -13.96 -2.92 4.77
C ASN A 64 -13.87 -1.40 5.00
N VAL A 65 -14.98 -0.74 5.33
CA VAL A 65 -14.99 0.68 5.70
C VAL A 65 -14.15 0.92 6.95
N THR A 66 -14.37 0.11 8.01
CA THR A 66 -13.60 0.24 9.26
C THR A 66 -12.10 0.03 9.05
N LYS A 67 -11.71 -0.92 8.20
CA LYS A 67 -10.29 -1.12 7.84
C LYS A 67 -9.69 0.09 7.11
N LEU A 68 -10.47 0.71 6.22
CA LEU A 68 -10.03 1.92 5.53
C LEU A 68 -9.83 3.08 6.52
N GLU A 69 -10.77 3.29 7.43
CA GLU A 69 -10.68 4.30 8.49
C GLU A 69 -9.48 4.08 9.42
N GLN A 70 -9.20 2.83 9.78
CA GLN A 70 -8.00 2.48 10.57
C GLN A 70 -6.71 2.81 9.80
N TYR A 71 -6.65 2.46 8.52
CA TYR A 71 -5.52 2.78 7.66
C TYR A 71 -5.28 4.30 7.56
N GLU A 72 -6.35 5.09 7.41
CA GLU A 72 -6.25 6.56 7.40
C GLU A 72 -5.75 7.11 8.74
N LEU A 73 -6.27 6.58 9.87
CA LEU A 73 -5.81 6.97 11.20
C LEU A 73 -4.32 6.67 11.43
N ASP A 74 -3.86 5.52 10.99
CA ASP A 74 -2.45 5.13 11.13
C ASP A 74 -1.55 6.01 10.25
N ASN A 75 -1.99 6.37 9.04
CA ASN A 75 -1.29 7.34 8.20
C ASN A 75 -1.21 8.74 8.85
N TYR A 76 -2.29 9.21 9.49
CA TYR A 76 -2.26 10.50 10.18
C TYR A 76 -1.34 10.49 11.40
N ARG A 77 -1.28 9.40 12.16
CA ARG A 77 -0.32 9.23 13.27
C ARG A 77 1.11 9.26 12.77
N GLU A 78 1.39 8.53 11.69
CA GLU A 78 2.73 8.53 11.08
C GLU A 78 3.14 9.94 10.60
N LEU A 79 2.22 10.71 10.02
CA LEU A 79 2.45 12.09 9.63
C LEU A 79 2.72 13.00 10.84
N LEU A 80 2.02 12.81 11.96
CA LEU A 80 2.25 13.57 13.19
C LEU A 80 3.62 13.24 13.81
N ASP A 81 3.99 11.98 13.88
CA ASP A 81 5.32 11.55 14.36
C ASP A 81 6.44 12.14 13.48
N LEU A 82 6.21 12.21 12.18
CA LEU A 82 7.11 12.84 11.23
C LEU A 82 7.21 14.36 11.47
N ASP A 83 6.10 15.01 11.79
CA ASP A 83 6.05 16.43 12.07
C ASP A 83 6.88 16.80 13.31
N ASP A 84 6.75 16.06 14.37
CA ASP A 84 7.53 16.22 15.58
C ASP A 84 9.03 16.00 15.33
N LYS A 85 9.38 14.95 14.57
CA LYS A 85 10.76 14.60 14.26
C LYS A 85 11.49 15.68 13.44
N TYR A 86 10.78 16.40 12.58
CA TYR A 86 11.33 17.43 11.70
C TYR A 86 10.76 18.83 12.02
N SER A 87 10.51 19.13 13.29
CA SER A 87 9.86 20.37 13.74
C SER A 87 10.57 21.66 13.32
N GLY A 88 11.87 21.63 13.01
CA GLY A 88 12.65 22.77 12.55
C GLY A 88 12.51 23.10 11.05
N TYR A 89 11.75 22.34 10.27
CA TYR A 89 11.63 22.51 8.82
C TYR A 89 10.21 22.88 8.41
N GLN A 90 10.09 23.75 7.40
CA GLN A 90 8.80 23.97 6.75
C GLN A 90 8.43 22.73 5.92
N LYS A 91 7.26 22.19 6.18
CA LYS A 91 6.75 20.96 5.57
C LYS A 91 5.37 21.20 4.98
N VAL A 92 5.07 20.45 3.93
CA VAL A 92 3.75 20.39 3.30
C VAL A 92 3.37 18.92 3.17
N ALA A 93 2.27 18.54 3.80
CA ALA A 93 1.71 17.20 3.60
C ALA A 93 1.11 17.07 2.20
N ALA A 94 1.38 15.95 1.54
CA ALA A 94 0.94 15.71 0.18
C ALA A 94 0.55 14.23 -0.02
N ASN A 95 -0.38 13.98 -0.93
CA ASN A 95 -0.77 12.64 -1.33
C ASN A 95 -0.16 12.29 -2.69
N VAL A 96 0.17 11.02 -2.89
CA VAL A 96 0.56 10.51 -4.20
C VAL A 96 -0.70 10.33 -5.05
N ILE A 97 -0.76 11.04 -6.19
CA ILE A 97 -1.93 11.01 -7.10
C ILE A 97 -1.67 10.25 -8.40
N ALA A 98 -0.42 10.01 -8.75
CA ALA A 98 -0.05 9.20 -9.90
C ALA A 98 1.33 8.58 -9.72
N MET A 99 1.53 7.41 -10.31
CA MET A 99 2.81 6.72 -10.43
C MET A 99 3.12 6.45 -11.90
N ASP A 100 4.42 6.39 -12.25
CA ASP A 100 4.83 6.04 -13.61
C ASP A 100 4.45 4.59 -13.93
N GLY A 101 3.68 4.38 -14.99
CA GLY A 101 3.19 3.06 -15.38
C GLY A 101 4.26 2.13 -15.99
N THR A 102 5.37 2.68 -16.45
CA THR A 102 6.47 1.92 -17.08
C THR A 102 7.53 1.49 -16.09
N ASN A 103 7.82 2.33 -15.09
CA ASN A 103 8.76 2.09 -14.00
C ASN A 103 8.13 2.47 -12.67
N TRP A 104 7.30 1.59 -12.16
CA TRP A 104 6.32 1.89 -11.10
C TRP A 104 6.87 2.53 -9.82
N PHE A 105 8.16 2.48 -9.60
CA PHE A 105 8.77 3.05 -8.40
C PHE A 105 9.82 4.13 -8.70
N SER A 106 10.09 4.46 -9.97
CA SER A 106 11.14 5.43 -10.31
C SER A 106 10.68 6.86 -10.12
N SER A 107 9.40 7.16 -10.42
CA SER A 107 8.83 8.48 -10.23
C SER A 107 7.35 8.45 -9.85
N PHE A 108 6.91 9.46 -9.13
CA PHE A 108 5.51 9.65 -8.74
C PHE A 108 5.15 11.12 -8.72
N THR A 109 3.85 11.41 -8.74
CA THR A 109 3.30 12.76 -8.69
C THR A 109 2.53 12.96 -7.40
N ILE A 110 2.73 14.12 -6.77
CA ILE A 110 2.03 14.54 -5.55
C ILE A 110 1.02 15.65 -5.86
N ASP A 111 -0.03 15.77 -5.03
CA ASP A 111 -1.16 16.71 -5.15
C ASP A 111 -0.85 18.13 -4.63
N LYS A 112 0.41 18.47 -4.43
CA LYS A 112 0.88 19.80 -3.98
C LYS A 112 1.89 20.36 -4.97
N GLY A 113 1.85 21.67 -5.17
CA GLY A 113 2.69 22.33 -6.15
C GLY A 113 3.21 23.70 -5.69
N SER A 114 3.46 24.57 -6.64
CA SER A 114 4.03 25.90 -6.36
C SER A 114 3.11 26.80 -5.51
N LYS A 115 1.79 26.58 -5.54
CA LYS A 115 0.82 27.32 -4.72
C LYS A 115 1.00 27.04 -3.22
N GLU A 116 1.41 25.82 -2.88
CA GLU A 116 1.69 25.38 -1.53
C GLU A 116 3.17 25.57 -1.14
N GLY A 117 3.94 26.24 -2.01
CA GLY A 117 5.34 26.57 -1.74
C GLY A 117 6.33 25.47 -2.15
N ILE A 118 5.89 24.43 -2.85
CA ILE A 118 6.79 23.39 -3.35
C ILE A 118 7.71 23.97 -4.43
N LYS A 119 8.99 23.61 -4.36
CA LYS A 119 10.02 24.01 -5.32
C LYS A 119 10.82 22.81 -5.79
N LYS A 120 11.35 22.90 -7.00
CA LYS A 120 12.30 21.92 -7.54
C LYS A 120 13.50 21.79 -6.60
N GLY A 121 13.94 20.57 -6.35
CA GLY A 121 15.04 20.25 -5.44
C GLY A 121 14.63 20.03 -3.99
N MET A 122 13.35 20.20 -3.64
CA MET A 122 12.88 19.84 -2.30
C MET A 122 12.88 18.33 -2.09
N ASN A 123 13.25 17.93 -0.88
CA ASN A 123 13.21 16.53 -0.46
C ASN A 123 11.78 16.11 -0.13
N VAL A 124 11.46 14.86 -0.44
CA VAL A 124 10.20 14.20 -0.05
C VAL A 124 10.52 13.10 0.92
N ILE A 125 9.86 13.15 2.08
CA ILE A 125 10.02 12.17 3.16
C ILE A 125 8.71 11.44 3.40
N ALA A 126 8.80 10.16 3.74
CA ALA A 126 7.67 9.35 4.19
C ALA A 126 8.16 8.31 5.20
N GLY A 127 7.32 7.96 6.14
CA GLY A 127 7.71 7.05 7.21
C GLY A 127 8.93 7.56 7.96
N SER A 128 10.00 6.82 7.97
CA SER A 128 11.23 7.13 8.71
C SER A 128 12.34 7.78 7.87
N GLY A 129 12.12 8.05 6.56
CA GLY A 129 13.24 8.46 5.73
C GLY A 129 12.93 9.19 4.45
N LEU A 130 13.99 9.49 3.71
CA LEU A 130 13.95 10.10 2.39
C LEU A 130 13.39 9.12 1.36
N VAL A 131 12.39 9.55 0.59
CA VAL A 131 11.82 8.75 -0.51
C VAL A 131 12.09 9.31 -1.89
N GLY A 132 12.41 10.59 -2.00
CA GLY A 132 12.70 11.19 -3.30
C GLY A 132 13.01 12.67 -3.25
N ILE A 133 13.18 13.24 -4.45
CA ILE A 133 13.43 14.66 -4.66
C ILE A 133 12.47 15.20 -5.72
N VAL A 134 11.96 16.41 -5.52
CA VAL A 134 11.10 17.11 -6.47
C VAL A 134 11.90 17.50 -7.71
N THR A 135 11.50 17.03 -8.87
CA THR A 135 12.18 17.29 -10.16
C THR A 135 11.45 18.28 -11.03
N ASP A 136 10.12 18.37 -10.93
CA ASP A 136 9.28 19.29 -11.68
C ASP A 136 8.10 19.75 -10.85
N VAL A 137 7.63 20.99 -11.06
CA VAL A 137 6.60 21.60 -10.23
C VAL A 137 5.58 22.33 -11.11
N GLY A 138 4.35 21.90 -11.03
CA GLY A 138 3.19 22.60 -11.55
C GLY A 138 2.50 23.46 -10.48
N PRO A 139 1.40 24.14 -10.84
CA PRO A 139 0.66 24.97 -9.87
C PRO A 139 0.08 24.17 -8.68
N ASN A 140 -0.47 22.98 -8.93
CA ASN A 140 -1.18 22.13 -7.95
C ASN A 140 -0.62 20.70 -7.88
N PHE A 141 0.53 20.45 -8.47
CA PHE A 141 1.17 19.14 -8.46
C PHE A 141 2.68 19.29 -8.53
N ALA A 142 3.40 18.26 -8.10
CA ALA A 142 4.83 18.17 -8.35
C ALA A 142 5.21 16.72 -8.71
N LYS A 143 6.22 16.58 -9.57
CA LYS A 143 6.83 15.29 -9.90
C LYS A 143 8.00 15.04 -8.98
N VAL A 144 8.07 13.85 -8.47
CA VAL A 144 9.10 13.39 -7.56
C VAL A 144 9.84 12.22 -8.20
N ARG A 145 11.17 12.31 -8.25
CA ARG A 145 12.01 11.17 -8.58
C ARG A 145 12.37 10.43 -7.30
N SER A 146 12.13 9.14 -7.29
CA SER A 146 12.40 8.29 -6.14
C SER A 146 13.91 8.09 -5.92
N ILE A 147 14.33 7.83 -4.70
CA ILE A 147 15.72 7.48 -4.37
C ILE A 147 16.14 6.15 -4.99
N ILE A 148 15.20 5.27 -5.34
CA ILE A 148 15.48 3.97 -5.97
C ILE A 148 15.62 4.05 -7.50
N ASP A 149 15.30 5.20 -8.11
CA ASP A 149 15.51 5.41 -9.55
C ASP A 149 17.00 5.30 -9.90
N ASP A 150 17.34 4.59 -11.00
CA ASP A 150 18.71 4.34 -11.42
C ASP A 150 19.55 5.62 -11.68
N SER A 151 18.87 6.76 -11.88
CA SER A 151 19.52 8.07 -12.02
C SER A 151 19.64 8.86 -10.71
N SER A 152 19.16 8.30 -9.60
CA SER A 152 19.25 8.94 -8.28
C SER A 152 20.57 8.64 -7.61
N ASN A 153 21.15 9.68 -7.00
CA ASN A 153 22.35 9.57 -6.18
C ASN A 153 22.19 10.49 -4.96
N VAL A 154 22.36 9.93 -3.77
CA VAL A 154 22.15 10.63 -2.50
C VAL A 154 23.41 10.59 -1.67
N SER A 155 23.99 11.76 -1.39
CA SER A 155 25.09 11.87 -0.44
C SER A 155 24.62 11.49 0.95
N SER A 156 25.30 10.58 1.57
CA SER A 156 24.92 9.95 2.83
C SER A 156 26.11 9.85 3.77
N MET A 157 25.82 9.63 5.03
CA MET A 157 26.83 9.50 6.07
C MET A 157 26.41 8.40 7.05
N VAL A 158 27.36 7.58 7.48
CA VAL A 158 27.18 6.68 8.62
C VAL A 158 27.15 7.51 9.89
N LEU A 159 26.06 7.44 10.65
CA LEU A 159 25.86 8.32 11.80
C LEU A 159 26.88 8.07 12.94
N THR A 160 27.31 6.82 13.11
CA THR A 160 28.26 6.37 14.15
C THR A 160 29.69 6.80 13.88
N THR A 161 30.17 6.61 12.67
CA THR A 161 31.58 6.83 12.29
C THR A 161 31.83 8.18 11.61
N LYS A 162 30.78 8.83 11.10
CA LYS A 162 30.82 10.07 10.32
C LYS A 162 31.41 9.90 8.91
N ASP A 163 31.59 8.69 8.45
CA ASP A 163 32.09 8.42 7.10
C ASP A 163 31.03 8.75 6.05
N ASN A 164 31.44 9.53 5.05
CA ASN A 164 30.56 9.94 3.95
C ASN A 164 30.69 8.98 2.79
N PHE A 165 29.59 8.78 2.08
CA PHE A 165 29.51 7.94 0.90
C PHE A 165 28.29 8.31 0.06
N ASN A 166 28.17 7.74 -1.12
CA ASN A 166 27.04 7.96 -2.01
C ASN A 166 26.18 6.70 -2.11
N VAL A 167 24.86 6.86 -1.91
CA VAL A 167 23.87 5.82 -2.15
C VAL A 167 23.29 6.02 -3.54
N GLY A 168 23.50 5.06 -4.43
CA GLY A 168 22.94 5.04 -5.78
C GLY A 168 21.55 4.41 -5.79
N GLY A 169 20.64 4.96 -6.58
CA GLY A 169 19.40 4.29 -6.89
C GLY A 169 19.64 3.04 -7.74
N SER A 170 18.84 2.00 -7.53
CA SER A 170 18.84 0.80 -8.37
C SER A 170 17.50 0.08 -8.26
N LEU A 171 16.69 0.21 -9.29
CA LEU A 171 15.41 -0.52 -9.38
C LEU A 171 15.62 -2.04 -9.36
N LYS A 172 16.69 -2.51 -9.99
CA LYS A 172 17.03 -3.94 -10.02
C LYS A 172 17.34 -4.46 -8.61
N SER A 173 18.28 -3.83 -7.90
CA SER A 173 18.68 -4.25 -6.55
C SER A 173 17.54 -4.12 -5.55
N MET A 174 16.75 -3.05 -5.66
CA MET A 174 15.58 -2.88 -4.80
C MET A 174 14.51 -3.95 -5.04
N ASN A 175 14.26 -4.35 -6.29
CA ASN A 175 13.27 -5.38 -6.59
C ASN A 175 13.72 -6.78 -6.18
N GLN A 176 15.00 -7.12 -6.38
CA GLN A 176 15.55 -8.43 -6.09
C GLN A 176 15.91 -8.61 -4.62
N ASP A 177 16.69 -7.68 -4.07
CA ASP A 177 17.38 -7.85 -2.79
C ASP A 177 16.88 -6.89 -1.69
N LYS A 178 16.00 -5.94 -2.05
CA LYS A 178 15.49 -4.87 -1.15
C LYS A 178 16.61 -3.98 -0.58
N VAL A 179 17.66 -3.77 -1.36
CA VAL A 179 18.83 -2.96 -1.00
C VAL A 179 19.11 -1.88 -2.03
N LEU A 180 19.78 -0.82 -1.62
CA LEU A 180 20.37 0.18 -2.48
C LEU A 180 21.89 0.04 -2.47
N PRO A 181 22.56 0.09 -3.63
CA PRO A 181 24.02 0.07 -3.70
C PRO A 181 24.59 1.37 -3.16
N PHE A 182 25.79 1.30 -2.62
CA PHE A 182 26.56 2.47 -2.23
C PHE A 182 27.95 2.44 -2.85
N THR A 183 28.55 3.61 -2.99
CA THR A 183 29.89 3.80 -3.55
C THR A 183 30.68 4.79 -2.70
N GLU A 184 32.00 4.73 -2.83
CA GLU A 184 32.92 5.69 -2.21
C GLU A 184 32.92 5.71 -0.66
N LEU A 185 32.45 4.63 -0.01
CA LEU A 185 32.63 4.50 1.43
C LEU A 185 34.13 4.34 1.75
N ARG A 186 34.66 5.30 2.51
CA ARG A 186 36.03 5.26 3.02
C ARG A 186 35.96 4.88 4.50
N ASP A 187 36.04 3.59 4.76
CA ASP A 187 36.14 3.05 6.12
C ASP A 187 37.63 2.75 6.44
N GLU A 188 38.41 3.81 6.65
CA GLU A 188 39.84 3.70 6.85
C GLU A 188 40.19 2.95 8.15
N ASP A 189 39.29 2.93 9.11
CA ASP A 189 39.49 2.35 10.44
C ASP A 189 38.77 1.01 10.63
N ASP A 190 38.08 0.48 9.59
CA ASP A 190 37.26 -0.75 9.65
C ASP A 190 36.21 -0.73 10.80
N LYS A 191 35.60 0.43 11.01
CA LYS A 191 34.66 0.68 12.12
C LYS A 191 33.19 0.58 11.73
N VAL A 192 32.87 0.69 10.44
CA VAL A 192 31.51 0.60 9.94
C VAL A 192 30.98 -0.81 10.05
N LYS A 193 29.82 -0.98 10.65
CA LYS A 193 29.21 -2.30 10.91
C LYS A 193 27.83 -2.40 10.27
N VAL A 194 27.47 -3.62 9.92
CA VAL A 194 26.08 -3.92 9.50
C VAL A 194 25.13 -3.58 10.64
N GLY A 195 24.14 -2.72 10.33
CA GLY A 195 23.18 -2.20 11.31
C GLY A 195 23.44 -0.76 11.73
N ASP A 196 24.58 -0.16 11.33
CA ASP A 196 24.82 1.26 11.61
C ASP A 196 23.79 2.15 10.86
N PRO A 197 23.21 3.16 11.53
CA PRO A 197 22.24 4.04 10.91
C PRO A 197 22.90 4.97 9.88
N VAL A 198 22.24 5.11 8.74
CA VAL A 198 22.65 5.97 7.64
C VAL A 198 21.71 7.17 7.55
N VAL A 199 22.27 8.35 7.39
CA VAL A 199 21.54 9.59 7.22
C VAL A 199 22.03 10.33 5.97
N THR A 200 21.21 11.23 5.43
CA THR A 200 21.66 12.14 4.37
C THR A 200 22.72 13.10 4.89
N SER A 201 23.78 13.33 4.11
CA SER A 201 24.82 14.30 4.45
C SER A 201 24.63 15.62 3.72
N TYR A 202 25.23 16.70 4.27
CA TYR A 202 25.18 18.05 3.71
C TYR A 202 26.38 18.35 2.77
N VAL A 203 27.06 17.32 2.29
CA VAL A 203 28.25 17.49 1.41
C VAL A 203 27.84 17.43 -0.04
#